data_f558b77e219db8f0ca33f03600648d85
#
_entry.id   f558b77e219db8f0ca33f03600648d85
#
_cell.length_a   1.000
_cell.length_b   1.000
_cell.length_c   1.000
_cell.angle_alpha   90.00
_cell.angle_beta   90.00
_cell.angle_gamma   90.00
#
_symmetry.space_group_name_H-M   'P 1'
#
loop_
_entity.id
_entity.type
_entity.pdbx_description
1 polymer ?
#
loop_
_entity_poly.entity_id
_entity_poly.type
_entity_poly.pdbx_seq_one_letter_code
_entity_poly.pdbx_strand_id
1 'polypeptide(L)'
;RKGSAGDIFPDAGKVSNTFVCVFSGRKSLLHLNIFLFVGAKEKKVAIADVMKITVDPDSEVLEGVVVTGMQKMDKRLFTGSTTKVNASDAKISGLTDISRSLEGRAAGVSVQNVSGTFGTAPKIRVRGATSIYGSSKPLWVVDGVIMEDVVDVSADELSSGDVNTLLSSAIAGLNSDDIESFQILKDGSATSIYGARAMAGVIVITTKKGTTGQSRISYTGEYTYRLKPSYDTFNIMNSQDQMSIYQELQQKGYLNYADVANAADSGIYGKMYHLLSEYDPVTGQFALANTPEAKAAYLREAEFRNTDWFDLLFTNNIQHNHSVSVSSGNDKAHYYASISAMDDRGWTLQSGVSRFTANLNTTYNISKKLSVAMVSNASYRKQKAPGTLSSNIDAVSGEVKRDFDINPYSYALNTSRALDPNERYTRNYAKFNIFDELDNNYIDLSVSDFRLHSELTYKPFTHLELKALGAVKHTATSSEHHILDNSNQAMAYREMGTSTIRKNNPFLYTDPDDIYALPITVLPEGGIYERQDNAMTGWDFRASGNYSNTFAQDHIVNLYGGMEANSVDRHS
;
A
#
# COMPACT_ATOMS: atom_id res chain seq x y z
N ARG A 1 -38.91 9.64 -39.62
CA ARG A 1 -39.39 11.01 -39.42
C ARG A 1 -39.35 11.29 -37.93
N LYS A 2 -38.56 12.28 -37.54
CA LYS A 2 -38.44 12.79 -36.16
C LYS A 2 -39.76 13.44 -35.75
N GLY A 3 -40.47 12.89 -34.78
CA GLY A 3 -41.51 13.60 -34.05
C GLY A 3 -40.82 14.33 -32.90
N SER A 4 -40.98 15.64 -32.82
CA SER A 4 -40.47 16.46 -31.74
C SER A 4 -41.22 16.10 -30.44
N ALA A 5 -40.51 15.65 -29.45
CA ALA A 5 -40.99 15.60 -28.09
C ALA A 5 -40.99 17.04 -27.57
N GLY A 6 -42.20 17.56 -27.28
CA GLY A 6 -42.34 18.84 -26.59
C GLY A 6 -41.87 18.68 -25.14
N ASP A 7 -40.97 19.54 -24.74
CA ASP A 7 -40.47 19.61 -23.36
C ASP A 7 -41.62 20.00 -22.42
N ILE A 8 -42.06 19.06 -21.60
CA ILE A 8 -42.90 19.36 -20.45
C ILE A 8 -42.06 19.04 -19.21
N PHE A 9 -41.35 20.04 -18.72
CA PHE A 9 -40.80 20.00 -17.36
C PHE A 9 -41.86 20.53 -16.39
N PRO A 10 -42.32 19.75 -15.43
CA PRO A 10 -43.14 20.28 -14.35
C PRO A 10 -42.26 20.97 -13.32
N ASP A 11 -42.78 22.08 -12.80
CA ASP A 11 -42.21 22.90 -11.74
C ASP A 11 -41.80 22.07 -10.50
N ALA A 12 -40.64 22.41 -9.92
CA ALA A 12 -40.05 21.68 -8.81
C ALA A 12 -40.89 21.79 -7.53
N GLY A 13 -41.82 20.87 -7.33
CA GLY A 13 -42.61 20.87 -6.09
C GLY A 13 -43.58 19.70 -5.87
N LYS A 14 -43.95 18.94 -6.90
CA LYS A 14 -44.81 17.75 -6.73
C LYS A 14 -44.36 16.62 -7.66
N VAL A 15 -43.81 15.58 -7.09
CA VAL A 15 -43.51 14.35 -7.83
C VAL A 15 -44.84 13.64 -8.15
N SER A 16 -45.33 13.82 -9.37
CA SER A 16 -46.44 13.01 -9.87
C SER A 16 -45.90 11.73 -10.48
N ASN A 17 -46.25 10.59 -9.88
CA ASN A 17 -45.89 9.27 -10.38
C ASN A 17 -46.66 8.85 -11.65
N THR A 18 -47.35 9.76 -12.30
CA THR A 18 -48.21 9.48 -13.46
C THR A 18 -47.78 10.31 -14.66
N PHE A 19 -47.47 9.65 -15.76
CA PHE A 19 -47.11 10.27 -17.04
C PHE A 19 -48.17 9.94 -18.08
N VAL A 20 -48.56 10.94 -18.89
CA VAL A 20 -49.43 10.76 -20.02
C VAL A 20 -48.64 10.98 -21.29
N CYS A 21 -48.49 9.95 -22.10
CA CYS A 21 -47.84 10.03 -23.41
C CYS A 21 -48.91 9.91 -24.51
N VAL A 22 -48.90 10.84 -25.45
CA VAL A 22 -49.78 10.81 -26.63
C VAL A 22 -48.92 10.56 -27.86
N PHE A 23 -49.21 9.49 -28.61
CA PHE A 23 -48.52 9.15 -29.84
C PHE A 23 -49.44 9.35 -31.05
N SER A 24 -49.03 10.16 -32.01
CA SER A 24 -49.69 10.30 -33.31
C SER A 24 -48.87 9.53 -34.38
N GLY A 25 -49.31 8.36 -34.81
CA GLY A 25 -48.63 7.58 -35.84
C GLY A 25 -49.02 6.10 -35.86
N ARG A 26 -48.65 5.38 -36.94
CA ARG A 26 -49.01 3.96 -37.14
C ARG A 26 -48.39 3.05 -36.06
N LYS A 27 -49.22 2.18 -35.47
CA LYS A 27 -48.85 1.15 -34.51
C LYS A 27 -47.85 0.17 -35.16
N SER A 28 -46.61 0.16 -34.70
CA SER A 28 -45.68 -0.93 -34.97
C SER A 28 -45.48 -1.70 -33.67
N LEU A 29 -45.24 -3.05 -33.76
CA LEU A 29 -45.08 -3.98 -32.66
C LEU A 29 -43.77 -3.76 -31.86
N LEU A 30 -43.44 -2.53 -31.49
CA LEU A 30 -42.28 -2.18 -30.69
C LEU A 30 -42.69 -1.96 -29.23
N HIS A 31 -42.05 -2.67 -28.33
CA HIS A 31 -42.14 -2.40 -26.90
C HIS A 31 -41.30 -1.14 -26.59
N LEU A 32 -41.88 -0.14 -25.95
CA LEU A 32 -41.15 1.02 -25.48
C LEU A 32 -40.62 0.74 -24.09
N ASN A 33 -39.33 0.71 -23.94
CA ASN A 33 -38.70 0.66 -22.61
C ASN A 33 -38.59 2.11 -22.11
N ILE A 34 -39.32 2.44 -21.06
CA ILE A 34 -39.27 3.78 -20.45
C ILE A 34 -38.34 3.71 -19.27
N PHE A 35 -37.16 4.28 -19.44
CA PHE A 35 -36.25 4.59 -18.32
C PHE A 35 -36.57 6.02 -17.86
N LEU A 36 -37.36 6.13 -16.84
CA LEU A 36 -37.71 7.44 -16.28
C LEU A 36 -37.38 7.45 -14.80
N PHE A 37 -36.37 8.19 -14.48
CA PHE A 37 -35.92 8.55 -13.13
C PHE A 37 -35.07 7.52 -12.36
N VAL A 38 -34.05 8.04 -11.72
CA VAL A 38 -33.35 7.39 -10.62
C VAL A 38 -34.40 7.11 -9.53
N GLY A 39 -34.64 5.81 -9.26
CA GLY A 39 -35.59 5.42 -8.21
C GLY A 39 -36.95 4.87 -8.64
N ALA A 40 -37.12 4.51 -9.91
CA ALA A 40 -38.33 3.81 -10.36
C ALA A 40 -38.01 2.50 -11.06
N LYS A 41 -38.84 1.47 -10.87
CA LYS A 41 -38.68 0.18 -11.53
C LYS A 41 -38.95 0.26 -13.03
N GLU A 42 -38.16 -0.45 -13.82
CA GLU A 42 -38.40 -0.60 -15.26
C GLU A 42 -39.79 -1.21 -15.49
N LYS A 43 -40.61 -0.53 -16.33
CA LYS A 43 -41.93 -1.02 -16.70
C LYS A 43 -42.04 -1.12 -18.21
N LYS A 44 -42.30 -2.31 -18.71
CA LYS A 44 -42.61 -2.54 -20.14
C LYS A 44 -44.11 -2.38 -20.39
N VAL A 45 -44.47 -1.53 -21.29
CA VAL A 45 -45.87 -1.23 -21.60
C VAL A 45 -46.10 -1.33 -23.11
N ALA A 46 -47.18 -1.98 -23.52
CA ALA A 46 -47.57 -2.03 -24.93
C ALA A 46 -48.01 -0.64 -25.41
N ILE A 47 -47.64 -0.27 -26.63
CA ILE A 47 -47.93 1.03 -27.21
C ILE A 47 -49.42 1.15 -27.53
N ALA A 48 -50.08 2.20 -27.00
CA ALA A 48 -51.45 2.59 -27.30
C ALA A 48 -51.48 4.06 -27.72
N ASP A 49 -52.57 4.52 -28.34
CA ASP A 49 -52.69 5.88 -28.85
C ASP A 49 -52.58 6.95 -27.73
N VAL A 50 -53.13 6.63 -26.56
CA VAL A 50 -52.97 7.42 -25.33
C VAL A 50 -52.61 6.44 -24.20
N MET A 51 -51.51 6.69 -23.54
CA MET A 51 -51.05 5.87 -22.43
C MET A 51 -50.91 6.70 -21.15
N LYS A 52 -51.56 6.22 -20.09
CA LYS A 52 -51.33 6.71 -18.74
C LYS A 52 -50.51 5.65 -18.01
N ILE A 53 -49.26 5.96 -17.74
CA ILE A 53 -48.33 5.04 -17.12
C ILE A 53 -48.09 5.52 -15.68
N THR A 54 -48.42 4.65 -14.72
CA THR A 54 -48.06 4.84 -13.33
C THR A 54 -46.81 4.01 -13.09
N VAL A 55 -45.77 4.64 -12.64
CA VAL A 55 -44.49 4.01 -12.34
C VAL A 55 -44.44 3.79 -10.83
N ASP A 56 -44.23 2.55 -10.42
CA ASP A 56 -44.05 2.23 -9.00
C ASP A 56 -42.63 2.70 -8.59
N PRO A 57 -42.49 3.40 -7.46
CA PRO A 57 -41.18 3.75 -6.97
C PRO A 57 -40.40 2.47 -6.75
N ASP A 58 -39.14 2.48 -7.15
CA ASP A 58 -38.22 1.40 -6.81
C ASP A 58 -37.97 1.47 -5.30
N SER A 59 -38.52 0.53 -4.54
CA SER A 59 -38.29 0.41 -3.10
C SER A 59 -36.83 0.03 -2.78
N GLU A 60 -36.06 -0.30 -3.81
CA GLU A 60 -34.61 -0.44 -3.76
C GLU A 60 -33.86 0.87 -4.12
N VAL A 61 -34.51 2.02 -4.20
CA VAL A 61 -33.78 3.30 -4.06
C VAL A 61 -33.16 3.25 -2.68
N LEU A 62 -31.93 2.85 -2.69
CA LEU A 62 -31.03 2.79 -1.55
C LEU A 62 -31.20 4.09 -0.76
N GLU A 63 -32.04 4.06 0.24
CA GLU A 63 -31.97 5.02 1.32
C GLU A 63 -30.53 4.94 1.75
N GLY A 64 -29.76 6.00 1.48
CA GLY A 64 -28.31 5.94 1.66
C GLY A 64 -28.01 5.61 3.10
N VAL A 65 -27.62 4.37 3.38
CA VAL A 65 -27.26 3.92 4.73
C VAL A 65 -25.81 4.28 4.98
N VAL A 66 -25.57 5.00 6.04
CA VAL A 66 -24.23 5.27 6.57
C VAL A 66 -23.87 4.15 7.54
N VAL A 67 -22.76 3.46 7.27
CA VAL A 67 -22.19 2.44 8.13
C VAL A 67 -21.02 3.06 8.88
N THR A 68 -21.21 3.36 10.15
CA THR A 68 -20.13 3.94 10.97
C THR A 68 -19.21 2.87 11.56
N GLY A 69 -19.46 1.57 11.31
CA GLY A 69 -18.77 0.46 11.97
C GLY A 69 -19.37 0.10 13.33
N MET A 70 -20.01 1.04 14.02
CA MET A 70 -20.70 0.81 15.30
C MET A 70 -22.20 0.73 15.13
N GLN A 71 -22.76 1.51 14.21
CA GLN A 71 -24.19 1.52 13.89
C GLN A 71 -24.42 1.69 12.38
N LYS A 72 -25.61 1.33 11.95
CA LYS A 72 -26.15 1.64 10.62
C LYS A 72 -27.25 2.67 10.79
N MET A 73 -27.18 3.76 10.04
CA MET A 73 -28.12 4.86 10.13
C MET A 73 -28.53 5.33 8.74
N ASP A 74 -29.78 5.75 8.57
CA ASP A 74 -30.22 6.42 7.34
C ASP A 74 -29.40 7.69 7.13
N LYS A 75 -28.89 7.87 5.91
CA LYS A 75 -28.08 9.04 5.54
C LYS A 75 -28.80 10.38 5.80
N ARG A 76 -30.13 10.39 5.72
CA ARG A 76 -30.96 11.59 6.00
C ARG A 76 -30.90 12.02 7.45
N LEU A 77 -30.67 11.07 8.38
CA LEU A 77 -30.56 11.31 9.81
C LEU A 77 -29.12 11.53 10.26
N PHE A 78 -28.16 11.30 9.37
CA PHE A 78 -26.75 11.42 9.66
C PHE A 78 -26.24 12.82 9.30
N THR A 79 -25.83 13.58 10.31
CA THR A 79 -25.38 14.97 10.14
C THR A 79 -23.91 15.10 9.78
N GLY A 80 -23.14 14.03 9.89
CA GLY A 80 -21.71 14.02 9.62
C GLY A 80 -21.38 13.90 8.12
N SER A 81 -20.17 14.37 7.77
CA SER A 81 -19.65 14.27 6.39
C SER A 81 -19.06 12.88 6.15
N THR A 82 -19.67 12.14 5.21
CA THR A 82 -19.21 10.80 4.84
C THR A 82 -19.13 10.63 3.32
N THR A 83 -18.28 9.70 2.89
CA THR A 83 -18.23 9.23 1.51
C THR A 83 -18.23 7.70 1.50
N LYS A 84 -19.16 7.11 0.76
CA LYS A 84 -19.16 5.67 0.49
C LYS A 84 -18.53 5.41 -0.87
N VAL A 85 -17.61 4.46 -0.94
CA VAL A 85 -17.00 3.96 -2.16
C VAL A 85 -17.24 2.45 -2.20
N ASN A 86 -17.90 1.98 -3.25
CA ASN A 86 -18.08 0.53 -3.40
C ASN A 86 -16.73 -0.10 -3.79
N ALA A 87 -16.49 -1.33 -3.35
CA ALA A 87 -15.22 -2.00 -3.65
C ALA A 87 -15.01 -2.19 -5.16
N SER A 88 -16.08 -2.42 -5.93
CA SER A 88 -16.02 -2.47 -7.40
C SER A 88 -15.44 -1.20 -8.03
N ASP A 89 -15.81 -0.04 -7.48
CA ASP A 89 -15.41 1.27 -8.01
C ASP A 89 -14.00 1.67 -7.53
N ALA A 90 -13.59 1.15 -6.36
CA ALA A 90 -12.28 1.37 -5.78
C ALA A 90 -11.22 0.38 -6.27
N LYS A 91 -11.62 -0.80 -6.74
CA LYS A 91 -10.67 -1.87 -7.11
C LYS A 91 -9.71 -1.39 -8.21
N ILE A 92 -8.43 -1.45 -7.90
CA ILE A 92 -7.33 -1.23 -8.85
C ILE A 92 -6.54 -2.52 -8.90
N SER A 93 -6.43 -3.08 -10.10
CA SER A 93 -5.66 -4.31 -10.33
C SER A 93 -4.17 -4.08 -10.09
N GLY A 94 -3.49 -5.09 -9.56
CA GLY A 94 -2.05 -5.04 -9.36
C GLY A 94 -1.58 -4.31 -8.11
N LEU A 95 -2.47 -3.98 -7.18
CA LEU A 95 -2.08 -3.43 -5.89
C LEU A 95 -1.81 -4.56 -4.88
N THR A 96 -0.69 -4.46 -4.19
CA THR A 96 -0.33 -5.37 -3.09
C THR A 96 -1.04 -4.99 -1.80
N ASP A 97 -1.25 -3.68 -1.57
CA ASP A 97 -1.96 -3.14 -0.42
C ASP A 97 -3.25 -2.45 -0.88
N ILE A 98 -4.38 -2.88 -0.29
CA ILE A 98 -5.71 -2.38 -0.65
C ILE A 98 -5.94 -0.92 -0.26
N SER A 99 -5.18 -0.39 0.69
CA SER A 99 -5.30 1.01 1.10
C SER A 99 -5.07 1.99 -0.06
N ARG A 100 -4.26 1.61 -1.05
CA ARG A 100 -4.04 2.38 -2.28
C ARG A 100 -5.27 2.48 -3.19
N SER A 101 -6.23 1.59 -3.02
CA SER A 101 -7.49 1.62 -3.80
C SER A 101 -8.31 2.89 -3.60
N LEU A 102 -8.05 3.65 -2.55
CA LEU A 102 -8.73 4.91 -2.27
C LEU A 102 -8.12 6.12 -2.98
N GLU A 103 -6.98 5.94 -3.68
CA GLU A 103 -6.30 7.02 -4.40
C GLU A 103 -7.20 7.61 -5.49
N GLY A 104 -7.47 8.93 -5.40
CA GLY A 104 -8.34 9.64 -6.34
C GLY A 104 -9.83 9.25 -6.29
N ARG A 105 -10.27 8.37 -5.38
CA ARG A 105 -11.64 7.85 -5.33
C ARG A 105 -12.55 8.57 -4.33
N ALA A 106 -11.97 9.28 -3.37
CA ALA A 106 -12.74 9.95 -2.35
C ALA A 106 -12.25 11.39 -2.13
N ALA A 107 -13.12 12.36 -2.29
CA ALA A 107 -12.79 13.77 -2.04
C ALA A 107 -12.32 13.96 -0.58
N GLY A 108 -11.22 14.68 -0.37
CA GLY A 108 -10.62 14.92 0.93
C GLY A 108 -9.81 13.74 1.50
N VAL A 109 -9.56 12.70 0.71
CA VAL A 109 -8.63 11.63 1.03
C VAL A 109 -7.40 11.78 0.14
N SER A 110 -6.24 11.93 0.74
CA SER A 110 -4.95 11.97 0.07
C SER A 110 -4.24 10.65 0.33
N VAL A 111 -3.82 9.98 -0.74
CA VAL A 111 -3.01 8.78 -0.70
C VAL A 111 -1.68 9.12 -1.36
N GLN A 112 -0.59 9.00 -0.63
CA GLN A 112 0.74 9.37 -1.10
C GLN A 112 1.68 8.18 -0.95
N ASN A 113 2.30 7.77 -2.04
CA ASN A 113 3.37 6.79 -2.00
C ASN A 113 4.64 7.44 -1.41
N VAL A 114 5.22 6.82 -0.40
CA VAL A 114 6.33 7.39 0.38
C VAL A 114 7.68 6.79 0.02
N SER A 115 7.69 5.63 -0.65
CA SER A 115 8.91 4.92 -1.03
C SER A 115 8.76 4.25 -2.39
N GLY A 116 9.87 4.10 -3.11
CA GLY A 116 9.97 3.26 -4.30
C GLY A 116 10.11 1.77 -3.97
N THR A 117 10.25 1.42 -2.68
CA THR A 117 10.34 0.02 -2.25
C THR A 117 9.01 -0.69 -2.50
N PHE A 118 9.07 -1.81 -3.18
CA PHE A 118 7.90 -2.59 -3.53
C PHE A 118 7.16 -3.09 -2.28
N GLY A 119 5.84 -2.92 -2.27
CA GLY A 119 5.00 -3.38 -1.16
C GLY A 119 4.91 -2.43 0.05
N THR A 120 5.53 -1.25 -0.01
CA THR A 120 5.40 -0.24 1.04
C THR A 120 3.97 0.28 1.14
N ALA A 121 3.47 0.42 2.38
CA ALA A 121 2.16 1.03 2.64
C ALA A 121 2.18 2.53 2.29
N PRO A 122 1.12 3.07 1.66
CA PRO A 122 1.04 4.49 1.37
C PRO A 122 0.72 5.30 2.62
N LYS A 123 1.10 6.57 2.61
CA LYS A 123 0.66 7.55 3.60
C LYS A 123 -0.74 8.03 3.24
N ILE A 124 -1.71 7.74 4.10
CA ILE A 124 -3.11 8.13 3.90
C ILE A 124 -3.46 9.23 4.88
N ARG A 125 -4.11 10.27 4.37
CA ARG A 125 -4.64 11.38 5.16
C ARG A 125 -6.08 11.65 4.78
N VAL A 126 -6.92 11.88 5.78
CA VAL A 126 -8.31 12.32 5.61
C VAL A 126 -8.39 13.77 6.07
N ARG A 127 -8.81 14.69 5.18
CA ARG A 127 -8.90 16.15 5.43
C ARG A 127 -7.56 16.86 5.73
N GLY A 128 -6.43 16.33 5.25
CA GLY A 128 -5.12 16.97 5.42
C GLY A 128 -4.46 16.67 6.78
N ALA A 129 -3.50 17.49 7.18
CA ALA A 129 -2.81 17.34 8.46
C ALA A 129 -3.68 17.93 9.58
N THR A 130 -4.18 17.08 10.47
CA THR A 130 -5.07 17.47 11.58
C THR A 130 -4.33 17.69 12.89
N SER A 131 -3.07 17.30 12.99
CA SER A 131 -2.24 17.44 14.17
C SER A 131 -0.79 17.74 13.81
N ILE A 132 -0.14 18.58 14.63
CA ILE A 132 1.29 18.86 14.55
C ILE A 132 2.08 17.80 15.36
N TYR A 133 1.49 17.28 16.44
CA TYR A 133 2.16 16.37 17.38
C TYR A 133 1.57 14.96 17.43
N GLY A 134 0.43 14.69 16.74
CA GLY A 134 -0.24 13.40 16.76
C GLY A 134 -0.14 12.64 15.45
N SER A 135 -0.47 11.35 15.47
CA SER A 135 -0.57 10.54 14.26
C SER A 135 -1.61 11.15 13.31
N SER A 136 -1.21 11.38 12.06
CA SER A 136 -2.11 11.81 10.98
C SER A 136 -2.74 10.64 10.22
N LYS A 137 -2.53 9.41 10.69
CA LYS A 137 -3.12 8.20 10.10
C LYS A 137 -4.61 8.11 10.44
N PRO A 138 -5.49 7.81 9.48
CA PRO A 138 -6.88 7.51 9.77
C PRO A 138 -7.01 6.18 10.54
N LEU A 139 -8.04 6.10 11.38
CA LEU A 139 -8.40 4.87 12.06
C LEU A 139 -9.05 3.91 11.07
N TRP A 140 -8.58 2.67 11.01
CA TRP A 140 -9.19 1.62 10.22
C TRP A 140 -10.16 0.79 11.06
N VAL A 141 -11.34 0.53 10.53
CA VAL A 141 -12.36 -0.31 11.17
C VAL A 141 -12.85 -1.34 10.17
N VAL A 142 -12.74 -2.63 10.48
CA VAL A 142 -13.17 -3.72 9.62
C VAL A 142 -14.31 -4.46 10.28
N ASP A 143 -15.49 -4.44 9.67
CA ASP A 143 -16.74 -5.04 10.18
C ASP A 143 -17.05 -4.66 11.65
N GLY A 144 -16.72 -3.42 12.02
CA GLY A 144 -16.96 -2.89 13.36
C GLY A 144 -15.82 -3.10 14.36
N VAL A 145 -14.77 -3.82 14.00
CA VAL A 145 -13.57 -4.01 14.87
C VAL A 145 -12.50 -3.01 14.46
N ILE A 146 -11.92 -2.33 15.45
CA ILE A 146 -10.84 -1.37 15.25
C ILE A 146 -9.55 -2.13 14.93
N MET A 147 -8.89 -1.69 13.86
CA MET A 147 -7.60 -2.21 13.43
C MET A 147 -6.50 -1.30 13.93
N GLU A 148 -5.49 -1.88 14.53
CA GLU A 148 -4.30 -1.19 15.01
C GLU A 148 -3.07 -1.71 14.29
N ASP A 149 -2.09 -0.83 14.08
CA ASP A 149 -0.80 -1.22 13.54
C ASP A 149 -0.02 -2.01 14.60
N VAL A 150 0.68 -3.05 14.18
CA VAL A 150 1.52 -3.87 15.07
C VAL A 150 2.76 -3.10 15.49
N VAL A 151 3.34 -2.37 14.53
CA VAL A 151 4.48 -1.49 14.71
C VAL A 151 4.00 -0.05 14.61
N ASP A 152 4.31 0.75 15.62
CA ASP A 152 4.01 2.18 15.58
C ASP A 152 5.09 2.88 14.75
N VAL A 153 4.72 3.37 13.59
CA VAL A 153 5.62 4.04 12.65
C VAL A 153 5.39 5.54 12.74
N SER A 154 6.44 6.26 13.07
CA SER A 154 6.45 7.72 13.16
C SER A 154 6.18 8.37 11.79
N ALA A 155 5.82 9.66 11.80
CA ALA A 155 5.63 10.42 10.56
C ALA A 155 6.93 10.55 9.74
N ASP A 156 8.07 10.57 10.42
CA ASP A 156 9.39 10.67 9.81
C ASP A 156 9.81 9.35 9.18
N GLU A 157 9.66 8.22 9.86
CA GLU A 157 9.88 6.89 9.29
C GLU A 157 8.96 6.65 8.08
N LEU A 158 7.68 7.05 8.18
CA LEU A 158 6.76 6.95 7.05
C LEU A 158 7.18 7.84 5.87
N SER A 159 7.78 8.99 6.13
CA SER A 159 8.26 9.92 5.09
C SER A 159 9.60 9.49 4.51
N SER A 160 10.46 8.87 5.30
CA SER A 160 11.75 8.35 4.87
C SER A 160 11.65 7.02 4.14
N GLY A 161 10.51 6.34 4.19
CA GLY A 161 10.33 5.00 3.61
C GLY A 161 11.13 3.93 4.36
N ASP A 162 11.20 4.06 5.68
CA ASP A 162 11.84 3.08 6.57
C ASP A 162 11.26 1.68 6.39
N VAL A 163 12.05 0.65 6.72
CA VAL A 163 11.64 -0.77 6.63
C VAL A 163 10.36 -1.05 7.43
N ASN A 164 10.17 -0.40 8.57
CA ASN A 164 8.97 -0.51 9.39
C ASN A 164 7.69 -0.13 8.62
N THR A 165 7.80 0.67 7.56
CA THR A 165 6.67 1.00 6.69
C THR A 165 6.13 -0.20 5.92
N LEU A 166 6.94 -1.23 5.70
CA LEU A 166 6.52 -2.49 5.07
C LEU A 166 5.61 -3.32 5.98
N LEU A 167 5.72 -3.11 7.30
CA LEU A 167 4.94 -3.79 8.33
C LEU A 167 3.72 -2.99 8.81
N SER A 168 3.64 -1.71 8.47
CA SER A 168 2.74 -0.72 9.10
C SER A 168 1.31 -0.70 8.59
N SER A 169 0.91 -1.59 7.68
CA SER A 169 -0.47 -1.60 7.17
C SER A 169 -1.34 -2.62 7.92
N ALA A 170 -2.20 -2.15 8.80
CA ALA A 170 -3.17 -2.97 9.54
C ALA A 170 -4.16 -3.72 8.65
N ILE A 171 -4.28 -3.36 7.36
CA ILE A 171 -5.23 -3.93 6.40
C ILE A 171 -4.57 -4.65 5.22
N ALA A 172 -3.23 -4.74 5.18
CA ALA A 172 -2.51 -5.41 4.09
C ALA A 172 -2.86 -6.90 3.94
N GLY A 173 -3.37 -7.53 5.00
CA GLY A 173 -3.86 -8.89 5.01
C GLY A 173 -5.22 -9.11 4.36
N LEU A 174 -5.96 -8.05 3.98
CA LEU A 174 -7.28 -8.18 3.37
C LEU A 174 -7.17 -8.42 1.86
N ASN A 175 -8.04 -9.31 1.34
CA ASN A 175 -8.21 -9.46 -0.10
C ASN A 175 -9.26 -8.47 -0.60
N SER A 176 -8.96 -7.76 -1.69
CA SER A 176 -9.89 -6.83 -2.34
C SER A 176 -11.23 -7.47 -2.75
N ASP A 177 -11.19 -8.75 -3.13
CA ASP A 177 -12.38 -9.48 -3.57
C ASP A 177 -13.36 -9.78 -2.42
N ASP A 178 -12.91 -9.72 -1.16
CA ASP A 178 -13.76 -9.94 0.02
C ASP A 178 -14.42 -8.65 0.52
N ILE A 179 -14.04 -7.50 -0.02
CA ILE A 179 -14.59 -6.22 0.40
C ILE A 179 -15.87 -5.89 -0.39
N GLU A 180 -16.86 -5.38 0.33
CA GLU A 180 -18.11 -4.85 -0.23
C GLU A 180 -18.01 -3.34 -0.45
N SER A 181 -17.56 -2.59 0.56
CA SER A 181 -17.47 -1.14 0.49
C SER A 181 -16.52 -0.53 1.51
N PHE A 182 -16.07 0.70 1.19
CA PHE A 182 -15.39 1.61 2.10
C PHE A 182 -16.35 2.75 2.47
N GLN A 183 -16.43 3.06 3.76
CA GLN A 183 -17.14 4.23 4.26
C GLN A 183 -16.14 5.13 4.96
N ILE A 184 -15.96 6.35 4.48
CA ILE A 184 -14.99 7.30 4.99
C ILE A 184 -15.71 8.34 5.83
N LEU A 185 -15.43 8.39 7.13
CA LEU A 185 -15.95 9.34 8.09
C LEU A 185 -14.96 10.48 8.23
N LYS A 186 -15.37 11.69 7.85
CA LYS A 186 -14.41 12.78 7.64
C LYS A 186 -14.41 13.83 8.75
N ASP A 187 -15.50 14.12 9.41
CA ASP A 187 -15.61 15.18 10.41
C ASP A 187 -15.82 14.68 11.83
N GLY A 188 -15.67 15.59 12.79
CA GLY A 188 -15.84 15.28 14.20
C GLY A 188 -17.22 14.72 14.56
N SER A 189 -18.28 15.16 13.85
CA SER A 189 -19.62 14.61 14.05
C SER A 189 -19.69 13.14 13.63
N ALA A 190 -19.08 12.81 12.47
CA ALA A 190 -19.03 11.44 11.97
C ALA A 190 -18.11 10.53 12.80
N THR A 191 -17.03 11.07 13.37
CA THR A 191 -16.00 10.31 14.08
C THR A 191 -16.14 10.32 15.60
N SER A 192 -17.05 11.13 16.16
CA SER A 192 -17.24 11.29 17.62
C SER A 192 -17.46 9.98 18.37
N ILE A 193 -18.09 9.00 17.71
CA ILE A 193 -18.36 7.67 18.26
C ILE A 193 -17.08 6.87 18.59
N TYR A 194 -15.92 7.26 17.98
CA TYR A 194 -14.61 6.64 18.18
C TYR A 194 -13.71 7.42 19.14
N GLY A 195 -14.17 8.59 19.62
CA GLY A 195 -13.42 9.45 20.53
C GLY A 195 -12.11 9.98 19.94
N ALA A 196 -11.11 10.20 20.79
CA ALA A 196 -9.83 10.80 20.43
C ALA A 196 -9.01 9.98 19.41
N ARG A 197 -9.23 8.67 19.32
CA ARG A 197 -8.54 7.79 18.34
C ARG A 197 -8.85 8.15 16.88
N ALA A 198 -9.95 8.84 16.64
CA ALA A 198 -10.46 9.16 15.31
C ALA A 198 -10.19 10.61 14.85
N MET A 199 -9.25 11.32 15.48
CA MET A 199 -8.94 12.72 15.13
C MET A 199 -8.53 12.90 13.67
N ALA A 200 -7.85 11.94 13.09
CA ALA A 200 -7.41 11.94 11.68
C ALA A 200 -8.45 11.37 10.70
N GLY A 201 -9.69 11.11 11.14
CA GLY A 201 -10.74 10.47 10.36
C GLY A 201 -10.81 8.96 10.58
N VAL A 202 -11.88 8.33 10.07
CA VAL A 202 -12.10 6.88 10.15
C VAL A 202 -12.43 6.33 8.78
N ILE A 203 -11.82 5.21 8.43
CA ILE A 203 -12.14 4.45 7.24
C ILE A 203 -12.73 3.11 7.66
N VAL A 204 -14.01 2.92 7.39
CA VAL A 204 -14.75 1.70 7.73
C VAL A 204 -14.80 0.80 6.50
N ILE A 205 -14.31 -0.41 6.62
CA ILE A 205 -14.38 -1.47 5.63
C ILE A 205 -15.52 -2.42 6.01
N THR A 206 -16.40 -2.69 5.05
CA THR A 206 -17.42 -3.72 5.18
C THR A 206 -17.04 -4.88 4.27
N THR A 207 -16.98 -6.11 4.81
CA THR A 207 -16.71 -7.30 4.03
C THR A 207 -18.00 -7.91 3.47
N LYS A 208 -17.86 -8.71 2.40
CA LYS A 208 -18.99 -9.40 1.77
C LYS A 208 -19.63 -10.39 2.74
N LYS A 209 -20.95 -10.46 2.69
CA LYS A 209 -21.79 -11.36 3.49
C LYS A 209 -22.50 -12.36 2.60
N GLY A 210 -22.92 -13.47 3.20
CA GLY A 210 -23.80 -14.44 2.54
C GLY A 210 -25.13 -13.81 2.14
N THR A 211 -25.62 -14.16 0.97
CA THR A 211 -26.92 -13.70 0.45
C THR A 211 -27.91 -14.84 0.43
N THR A 212 -29.20 -14.52 0.65
CA THR A 212 -30.29 -15.50 0.54
C THR A 212 -30.40 -15.98 -0.90
N GLY A 213 -30.55 -17.30 -1.11
CA GLY A 213 -30.75 -17.89 -2.42
C GLY A 213 -29.89 -19.13 -2.66
N GLN A 214 -29.76 -19.52 -3.93
CA GLN A 214 -28.94 -20.65 -4.31
C GLN A 214 -27.46 -20.40 -4.02
N SER A 215 -26.75 -21.44 -3.63
CA SER A 215 -25.30 -21.40 -3.42
C SER A 215 -24.60 -20.96 -4.69
N ARG A 216 -23.78 -19.91 -4.57
CA ARG A 216 -22.96 -19.38 -5.67
C ARG A 216 -21.49 -19.61 -5.33
N ILE A 217 -20.81 -20.29 -6.22
CA ILE A 217 -19.35 -20.41 -6.20
C ILE A 217 -18.81 -19.43 -7.25
N SER A 218 -17.83 -18.62 -6.85
CA SER A 218 -17.18 -17.67 -7.74
C SER A 218 -15.67 -17.88 -7.70
N TYR A 219 -15.06 -17.87 -8.86
CA TYR A 219 -13.61 -17.82 -9.02
C TYR A 219 -13.23 -16.52 -9.72
N THR A 220 -12.26 -15.82 -9.16
CA THR A 220 -11.67 -14.62 -9.75
C THR A 220 -10.18 -14.88 -9.94
N GLY A 221 -9.72 -14.83 -11.19
CA GLY A 221 -8.30 -14.83 -11.54
C GLY A 221 -7.93 -13.45 -12.08
N GLU A 222 -6.95 -12.81 -11.47
CA GLU A 222 -6.47 -11.50 -11.86
C GLU A 222 -5.00 -11.59 -12.22
N TYR A 223 -4.65 -11.07 -13.40
CA TYR A 223 -3.29 -11.04 -13.92
C TYR A 223 -2.93 -9.61 -14.27
N THR A 224 -1.92 -9.06 -13.64
CA THR A 224 -1.44 -7.71 -13.90
C THR A 224 -0.04 -7.77 -14.44
N TYR A 225 0.13 -7.29 -15.66
CA TYR A 225 1.43 -7.20 -16.32
C TYR A 225 2.05 -5.83 -16.06
N ARG A 226 3.28 -5.79 -15.55
CA ARG A 226 4.07 -4.58 -15.36
C ARG A 226 5.27 -4.59 -16.29
N LEU A 227 5.37 -3.56 -17.10
CA LEU A 227 6.53 -3.31 -17.94
C LEU A 227 7.67 -2.70 -17.12
N LYS A 228 8.91 -3.10 -17.40
CA LYS A 228 10.08 -2.43 -16.85
C LYS A 228 10.13 -0.98 -17.33
N PRO A 229 10.66 -0.05 -16.52
CA PRO A 229 10.84 1.33 -16.94
C PRO A 229 11.92 1.44 -18.04
N SER A 230 11.92 2.55 -18.75
CA SER A 230 12.92 2.87 -19.78
C SER A 230 13.47 4.27 -19.57
N TYR A 231 14.73 4.48 -19.89
CA TYR A 231 15.34 5.81 -19.88
C TYR A 231 14.68 6.79 -20.84
N ASP A 232 13.93 6.32 -21.84
CA ASP A 232 13.20 7.19 -22.77
C ASP A 232 12.15 8.07 -22.09
N THR A 233 11.71 7.67 -20.88
CA THR A 233 10.74 8.43 -20.08
C THR A 233 11.39 9.44 -19.13
N PHE A 234 12.71 9.45 -19.03
CA PHE A 234 13.48 10.29 -18.10
C PHE A 234 14.45 11.19 -18.83
N ASN A 235 14.60 12.42 -18.36
CA ASN A 235 15.62 13.34 -18.86
C ASN A 235 16.95 13.14 -18.12
N ILE A 236 17.62 12.00 -18.39
CA ILE A 236 18.88 11.63 -17.76
C ILE A 236 19.97 11.55 -18.83
N MET A 237 21.15 12.08 -18.53
CA MET A 237 22.31 12.08 -19.41
C MET A 237 22.71 10.65 -19.78
N ASN A 238 23.12 10.46 -21.03
CA ASN A 238 23.76 9.24 -21.50
C ASN A 238 25.23 9.17 -21.04
N SER A 239 25.93 8.07 -21.32
CA SER A 239 27.34 7.90 -20.94
C SER A 239 28.26 8.91 -21.61
N GLN A 240 28.01 9.29 -22.85
CA GLN A 240 28.83 10.24 -23.61
C GLN A 240 28.77 11.63 -22.97
N ASP A 241 27.58 12.11 -22.65
CA ASP A 241 27.41 13.41 -21.99
C ASP A 241 28.07 13.43 -20.60
N GLN A 242 27.91 12.35 -19.83
CA GLN A 242 28.54 12.21 -18.53
C GLN A 242 30.07 12.18 -18.62
N MET A 243 30.62 11.42 -19.55
CA MET A 243 32.06 11.33 -19.71
C MET A 243 32.66 12.65 -20.19
N SER A 244 31.96 13.48 -20.97
CA SER A 244 32.40 14.82 -21.33
C SER A 244 32.55 15.73 -20.10
N ILE A 245 31.61 15.65 -19.14
CA ILE A 245 31.68 16.37 -17.86
C ILE A 245 32.85 15.85 -17.01
N TYR A 246 33.02 14.53 -16.92
CA TYR A 246 34.13 13.94 -16.16
C TYR A 246 35.49 14.33 -16.74
N GLN A 247 35.61 14.41 -18.04
CA GLN A 247 36.85 14.90 -18.70
C GLN A 247 37.13 16.35 -18.35
N GLU A 248 36.10 17.20 -18.32
CA GLU A 248 36.25 18.60 -17.90
C GLU A 248 36.65 18.70 -16.43
N LEU A 249 36.04 17.92 -15.55
CA LEU A 249 36.41 17.86 -14.13
C LEU A 249 37.84 17.37 -13.93
N GLN A 250 38.28 16.39 -14.69
CA GLN A 250 39.64 15.91 -14.64
C GLN A 250 40.65 16.98 -15.11
N GLN A 251 40.34 17.71 -16.19
CA GLN A 251 41.18 18.82 -16.67
C GLN A 251 41.30 19.97 -15.64
N LYS A 252 40.24 20.20 -14.85
CA LYS A 252 40.23 21.17 -13.75
C LYS A 252 40.88 20.63 -12.46
N GLY A 253 41.36 19.41 -12.44
CA GLY A 253 42.06 18.80 -11.29
C GLY A 253 41.16 18.18 -10.23
N TYR A 254 39.85 18.07 -10.44
CA TYR A 254 38.92 17.47 -9.44
C TYR A 254 38.90 15.93 -9.45
N LEU A 255 39.42 15.29 -10.50
CA LEU A 255 39.48 13.85 -10.62
C LEU A 255 40.93 13.34 -10.70
N ASN A 256 41.80 13.89 -9.86
CA ASN A 256 43.19 13.44 -9.78
C ASN A 256 43.31 12.15 -8.92
N TYR A 257 44.46 11.48 -9.02
CA TYR A 257 44.72 10.23 -8.29
C TYR A 257 44.56 10.39 -6.76
N ALA A 258 45.09 11.49 -6.20
CA ALA A 258 45.08 11.68 -4.75
C ALA A 258 43.67 11.80 -4.18
N ASP A 259 42.75 12.43 -4.93
CA ASP A 259 41.41 12.72 -4.47
C ASP A 259 40.46 11.54 -4.71
N VAL A 260 40.61 10.76 -5.80
CA VAL A 260 39.63 9.75 -6.15
C VAL A 260 40.05 8.29 -5.91
N ALA A 261 41.36 8.00 -5.83
CA ALA A 261 41.83 6.61 -5.62
C ALA A 261 41.44 6.05 -4.24
N ASN A 262 41.35 6.92 -3.22
CA ASN A 262 41.00 6.54 -1.85
C ASN A 262 39.71 7.21 -1.36
N ALA A 263 38.88 7.65 -2.31
CA ALA A 263 37.58 8.27 -1.98
C ALA A 263 36.58 7.24 -1.43
N ALA A 264 35.60 7.72 -0.66
CA ALA A 264 34.48 6.89 -0.20
C ALA A 264 33.73 6.26 -1.36
N ASP A 265 33.56 7.03 -2.46
CA ASP A 265 32.96 6.57 -3.70
C ASP A 265 33.90 6.87 -4.87
N SER A 266 34.16 5.89 -5.70
CA SER A 266 34.95 6.06 -6.90
C SER A 266 34.14 5.59 -8.13
N GLY A 267 34.26 6.35 -9.20
CA GLY A 267 33.67 6.02 -10.50
C GLY A 267 34.74 5.53 -11.50
N ILE A 268 34.54 5.88 -12.75
CA ILE A 268 35.39 5.47 -13.88
C ILE A 268 36.86 5.84 -13.63
N TYR A 269 37.14 7.06 -13.18
CA TYR A 269 38.50 7.52 -12.92
C TYR A 269 39.15 6.80 -11.74
N GLY A 270 38.41 6.59 -10.64
CA GLY A 270 38.93 5.84 -9.51
C GLY A 270 39.29 4.40 -9.89
N LYS A 271 38.39 3.72 -10.64
CA LYS A 271 38.66 2.37 -11.17
C LYS A 271 39.89 2.36 -12.09
N MET A 272 40.00 3.32 -12.99
CA MET A 272 41.17 3.48 -13.86
C MET A 272 42.47 3.58 -13.05
N TYR A 273 42.48 4.38 -11.98
CA TYR A 273 43.66 4.52 -11.14
C TYR A 273 44.01 3.27 -10.36
N HIS A 274 43.01 2.52 -9.91
CA HIS A 274 43.24 1.19 -9.29
C HIS A 274 43.88 0.23 -10.30
N LEU A 275 43.35 0.14 -11.51
CA LEU A 275 43.91 -0.74 -12.57
C LEU A 275 45.36 -0.38 -12.94
N LEU A 276 45.73 0.90 -12.89
CA LEU A 276 47.11 1.38 -13.12
C LEU A 276 48.10 0.93 -12.03
N SER A 277 47.60 0.59 -10.82
CA SER A 277 48.38 0.15 -9.68
C SER A 277 48.27 -1.35 -9.42
N GLU A 278 47.32 -2.04 -10.03
CA GLU A 278 47.10 -3.48 -9.87
C GLU A 278 48.13 -4.27 -10.71
N TYR A 279 49.11 -4.86 -10.05
CA TYR A 279 50.16 -5.62 -10.71
C TYR A 279 49.88 -7.11 -10.63
N ASP A 280 49.89 -7.79 -11.77
CA ASP A 280 49.78 -9.23 -11.86
C ASP A 280 51.19 -9.88 -11.87
N PRO A 281 51.58 -10.60 -10.78
CA PRO A 281 52.90 -11.23 -10.71
C PRO A 281 53.07 -12.40 -11.70
N VAL A 282 51.98 -12.96 -12.23
CA VAL A 282 52.04 -14.07 -13.16
C VAL A 282 52.39 -13.60 -14.57
N THR A 283 51.73 -12.54 -15.02
CA THR A 283 51.97 -11.95 -16.35
C THR A 283 53.08 -10.92 -16.35
N GLY A 284 53.49 -10.40 -15.18
CA GLY A 284 54.46 -9.32 -15.04
C GLY A 284 53.98 -7.96 -15.53
N GLN A 285 52.65 -7.78 -15.64
CA GLN A 285 52.04 -6.57 -16.19
C GLN A 285 51.05 -5.93 -15.20
N PHE A 286 50.83 -4.65 -15.36
CA PHE A 286 49.71 -3.97 -14.68
C PHE A 286 48.41 -4.22 -15.45
N ALA A 287 47.31 -4.25 -14.72
CA ALA A 287 45.96 -4.46 -15.30
C ALA A 287 45.59 -3.40 -16.36
N LEU A 288 46.12 -2.17 -16.20
CA LEU A 288 46.08 -1.14 -17.23
C LEU A 288 47.45 -0.51 -17.40
N ALA A 289 47.95 -0.43 -18.63
CA ALA A 289 49.23 0.22 -18.92
C ALA A 289 49.15 1.73 -18.63
N ASN A 290 50.17 2.28 -17.94
CA ASN A 290 50.21 3.70 -17.60
C ASN A 290 50.70 4.57 -18.79
N THR A 291 50.01 4.45 -19.92
CA THR A 291 50.28 5.26 -21.13
C THR A 291 49.05 6.12 -21.48
N PRO A 292 49.23 7.26 -22.14
CA PRO A 292 48.12 8.10 -22.58
C PRO A 292 47.12 7.34 -23.44
N GLU A 293 47.63 6.49 -24.34
CA GLU A 293 46.82 5.71 -25.29
C GLU A 293 45.93 4.69 -24.56
N ALA A 294 46.48 3.95 -23.59
CA ALA A 294 45.74 2.95 -22.82
C ALA A 294 44.65 3.60 -21.95
N LYS A 295 44.98 4.72 -21.29
CA LYS A 295 44.00 5.50 -20.52
C LYS A 295 42.89 6.07 -21.42
N ALA A 296 43.24 6.62 -22.59
CA ALA A 296 42.26 7.13 -23.52
C ALA A 296 41.36 6.02 -24.05
N ALA A 297 41.89 4.83 -24.31
CA ALA A 297 41.10 3.68 -24.74
C ALA A 297 40.10 3.25 -23.68
N TYR A 298 40.54 3.14 -22.41
CA TYR A 298 39.67 2.80 -21.26
C TYR A 298 38.53 3.82 -21.07
N LEU A 299 38.84 5.12 -21.10
CA LEU A 299 37.85 6.17 -20.95
C LEU A 299 36.87 6.21 -22.14
N ARG A 300 37.34 5.93 -23.35
CA ARG A 300 36.53 5.86 -24.54
C ARG A 300 35.55 4.70 -24.51
N GLU A 301 35.95 3.56 -23.97
CA GLU A 301 35.05 2.42 -23.74
C GLU A 301 33.90 2.82 -22.82
N ALA A 302 34.16 3.51 -21.70
CA ALA A 302 33.15 4.03 -20.80
C ALA A 302 32.21 5.05 -21.46
N GLU A 303 32.74 5.89 -22.36
CA GLU A 303 31.96 6.88 -23.13
C GLU A 303 30.88 6.21 -24.00
N PHE A 304 31.19 5.09 -24.63
CA PHE A 304 30.27 4.41 -25.53
C PHE A 304 29.42 3.31 -24.86
N ARG A 305 29.63 3.00 -23.59
CA ARG A 305 28.98 1.89 -22.90
C ARG A 305 27.47 2.05 -22.78
N ASN A 306 27.01 3.21 -22.35
CA ASN A 306 25.59 3.58 -22.22
C ASN A 306 24.74 2.54 -21.49
N THR A 307 25.20 2.09 -20.32
CA THR A 307 24.54 1.05 -19.51
C THR A 307 23.08 1.38 -19.24
N ASP A 308 22.21 0.43 -19.50
CA ASP A 308 20.79 0.52 -19.19
C ASP A 308 20.50 -0.18 -17.85
N TRP A 309 20.57 0.58 -16.76
CA TRP A 309 20.30 0.06 -15.42
C TRP A 309 18.86 -0.37 -15.23
N PHE A 310 17.89 0.24 -15.95
CA PHE A 310 16.52 -0.22 -15.89
C PHE A 310 16.38 -1.60 -16.53
N ASP A 311 17.03 -1.82 -17.65
CA ASP A 311 17.00 -3.15 -18.31
C ASP A 311 17.60 -4.24 -17.44
N LEU A 312 18.65 -3.93 -16.71
CA LEU A 312 19.42 -4.87 -15.89
C LEU A 312 18.80 -5.14 -14.50
N LEU A 313 18.20 -4.14 -13.86
CA LEU A 313 17.72 -4.22 -12.47
C LEU A 313 16.22 -4.50 -12.37
N PHE A 314 15.50 -4.37 -13.47
CA PHE A 314 14.05 -4.55 -13.52
C PHE A 314 13.66 -5.70 -14.42
N THR A 315 12.57 -6.34 -14.10
CA THR A 315 11.98 -7.40 -14.91
C THR A 315 10.55 -7.08 -15.30
N ASN A 316 10.16 -7.51 -16.51
CA ASN A 316 8.75 -7.57 -16.81
C ASN A 316 8.10 -8.60 -15.89
N ASN A 317 7.11 -8.18 -15.12
CA ASN A 317 6.51 -9.02 -14.10
C ASN A 317 5.03 -9.24 -14.38
N ILE A 318 4.57 -10.46 -14.07
CA ILE A 318 3.15 -10.81 -14.04
C ILE A 318 2.80 -11.10 -12.59
N GLN A 319 2.06 -10.18 -11.97
CA GLN A 319 1.40 -10.45 -10.70
C GLN A 319 0.15 -11.27 -10.98
N HIS A 320 -0.11 -12.28 -10.18
CA HIS A 320 -1.36 -13.02 -10.23
C HIS A 320 -2.02 -13.12 -8.86
N ASN A 321 -3.34 -13.03 -8.85
CA ASN A 321 -4.18 -13.20 -7.67
C ASN A 321 -5.33 -14.13 -8.02
N HIS A 322 -5.49 -15.18 -7.26
CA HIS A 322 -6.54 -16.17 -7.43
C HIS A 322 -7.42 -16.19 -6.19
N SER A 323 -8.70 -16.01 -6.37
CA SER A 323 -9.68 -16.00 -5.28
C SER A 323 -10.84 -16.95 -5.61
N VAL A 324 -11.16 -17.82 -4.67
CA VAL A 324 -12.35 -18.66 -4.72
C VAL A 324 -13.25 -18.26 -3.57
N SER A 325 -14.52 -18.02 -3.86
CA SER A 325 -15.50 -17.69 -2.84
C SER A 325 -16.80 -18.49 -3.01
N VAL A 326 -17.44 -18.77 -1.89
CA VAL A 326 -18.73 -19.41 -1.80
C VAL A 326 -19.67 -18.53 -1.01
N SER A 327 -20.80 -18.16 -1.59
CA SER A 327 -21.88 -17.43 -0.91
C SER A 327 -23.15 -18.23 -0.99
N SER A 328 -23.82 -18.40 0.14
CA SER A 328 -25.11 -19.11 0.21
C SER A 328 -25.89 -18.63 1.42
N GLY A 329 -27.18 -18.89 1.42
CA GLY A 329 -28.00 -18.58 2.57
C GLY A 329 -29.47 -18.94 2.37
N ASN A 330 -30.15 -19.06 3.50
CA ASN A 330 -31.57 -19.18 3.62
C ASN A 330 -32.07 -18.29 4.76
N ASP A 331 -33.34 -18.31 5.10
CA ASP A 331 -33.93 -17.48 6.15
C ASP A 331 -33.30 -17.68 7.53
N LYS A 332 -32.65 -18.84 7.78
CA LYS A 332 -32.00 -19.15 9.05
C LYS A 332 -30.51 -18.87 9.08
N ALA A 333 -29.81 -19.10 7.96
CA ALA A 333 -28.37 -19.00 7.93
C ALA A 333 -27.88 -18.39 6.63
N HIS A 334 -26.90 -17.51 6.73
CA HIS A 334 -26.15 -16.97 5.60
C HIS A 334 -24.68 -17.19 5.85
N TYR A 335 -23.94 -17.57 4.81
CA TYR A 335 -22.49 -17.68 4.90
C TYR A 335 -21.81 -17.23 3.63
N TYR A 336 -20.70 -16.60 3.82
CA TYR A 336 -19.71 -16.26 2.80
C TYR A 336 -18.37 -16.81 3.26
N ALA A 337 -17.71 -17.58 2.41
CA ALA A 337 -16.36 -18.07 2.66
C ALA A 337 -15.49 -17.82 1.44
N SER A 338 -14.25 -17.44 1.64
CA SER A 338 -13.29 -17.26 0.56
C SER A 338 -11.88 -17.69 0.97
N ILE A 339 -11.12 -18.11 -0.01
CA ILE A 339 -9.69 -18.31 0.06
C ILE A 339 -9.02 -17.58 -1.11
N SER A 340 -7.88 -16.97 -0.88
CA SER A 340 -7.12 -16.37 -1.97
C SER A 340 -5.62 -16.59 -1.83
N ALA A 341 -4.95 -16.59 -2.99
CA ALA A 341 -3.50 -16.64 -3.09
C ALA A 341 -3.04 -15.60 -4.10
N MET A 342 -2.15 -14.72 -3.68
CA MET A 342 -1.52 -13.71 -4.52
C MET A 342 -0.01 -13.97 -4.53
N ASP A 343 0.59 -13.93 -5.71
CA ASP A 343 2.04 -13.92 -5.89
C ASP A 343 2.43 -12.79 -6.84
N ASP A 344 3.36 -11.99 -6.37
CA ASP A 344 3.95 -10.88 -7.10
C ASP A 344 5.46 -10.93 -6.90
N ARG A 345 6.19 -11.36 -7.93
CA ARG A 345 7.65 -11.48 -7.87
C ARG A 345 8.39 -10.15 -7.82
N GLY A 346 7.64 -9.05 -7.77
CA GLY A 346 8.20 -7.73 -7.75
C GLY A 346 8.62 -7.23 -9.13
N TRP A 347 8.92 -5.95 -9.16
CA TRP A 347 9.34 -5.25 -10.37
C TRP A 347 10.86 -5.16 -10.49
N THR A 348 11.54 -5.20 -9.36
CA THR A 348 13.01 -5.16 -9.24
C THR A 348 13.55 -6.52 -8.85
N LEU A 349 14.82 -6.76 -9.17
CA LEU A 349 15.53 -7.94 -8.68
C LEU A 349 15.45 -8.03 -7.14
N GLN A 350 15.43 -9.24 -6.61
CA GLN A 350 15.40 -9.54 -5.16
C GLN A 350 14.23 -8.89 -4.41
N SER A 351 13.10 -8.64 -5.09
CA SER A 351 11.87 -8.17 -4.45
C SER A 351 10.70 -9.07 -4.78
N GLY A 352 9.75 -9.19 -3.86
CA GLY A 352 8.53 -9.95 -4.12
C GLY A 352 7.62 -9.99 -2.90
N VAL A 353 6.33 -10.25 -3.15
CA VAL A 353 5.31 -10.42 -2.11
C VAL A 353 4.42 -11.60 -2.46
N SER A 354 4.24 -12.50 -1.53
CA SER A 354 3.19 -13.53 -1.60
C SER A 354 2.23 -13.38 -0.42
N ARG A 355 0.93 -13.60 -0.66
CA ARG A 355 -0.10 -13.48 0.35
C ARG A 355 -1.15 -14.56 0.19
N PHE A 356 -1.47 -15.22 1.29
CA PHE A 356 -2.58 -16.16 1.41
C PHE A 356 -3.61 -15.59 2.36
N THR A 357 -4.89 -15.67 2.00
CA THR A 357 -5.98 -15.22 2.86
C THR A 357 -7.08 -16.25 2.94
N ALA A 358 -7.73 -16.31 4.09
CA ALA A 358 -8.96 -17.05 4.29
C ALA A 358 -9.95 -16.17 5.04
N ASN A 359 -11.20 -16.14 4.58
CA ASN A 359 -12.26 -15.34 5.18
C ASN A 359 -13.52 -16.20 5.33
N LEU A 360 -14.15 -16.10 6.49
CA LEU A 360 -15.43 -16.75 6.78
C LEU A 360 -16.35 -15.75 7.47
N ASN A 361 -17.48 -15.48 6.87
CA ASN A 361 -18.52 -14.61 7.41
C ASN A 361 -19.83 -15.37 7.45
N THR A 362 -20.34 -15.66 8.65
CA THR A 362 -21.56 -16.40 8.86
C THR A 362 -22.54 -15.62 9.72
N THR A 363 -23.83 -15.70 9.39
CA THR A 363 -24.90 -15.16 10.24
C THR A 363 -25.93 -16.26 10.42
N TYR A 364 -26.31 -16.52 11.65
CA TYR A 364 -27.32 -17.49 12.01
C TYR A 364 -28.47 -16.84 12.79
N ASN A 365 -29.68 -16.94 12.25
CA ASN A 365 -30.91 -16.45 12.86
C ASN A 365 -31.47 -17.53 13.77
N ILE A 366 -31.15 -17.49 15.06
CA ILE A 366 -31.65 -18.43 16.07
C ILE A 366 -33.18 -18.32 16.16
N SER A 367 -33.70 -17.10 16.08
CA SER A 367 -35.11 -16.79 16.03
C SER A 367 -35.35 -15.48 15.25
N LYS A 368 -36.61 -15.10 15.06
CA LYS A 368 -36.95 -13.79 14.47
C LYS A 368 -36.43 -12.59 15.27
N LYS A 369 -36.07 -12.81 16.54
CA LYS A 369 -35.60 -11.78 17.46
C LYS A 369 -34.13 -11.88 17.81
N LEU A 370 -33.48 -13.01 17.57
CA LEU A 370 -32.13 -13.29 18.01
C LEU A 370 -31.32 -13.84 16.85
N SER A 371 -30.20 -13.18 16.56
CA SER A 371 -29.22 -13.63 15.56
C SER A 371 -27.80 -13.54 16.09
N VAL A 372 -26.94 -14.41 15.59
CA VAL A 372 -25.49 -14.44 15.85
C VAL A 372 -24.79 -14.31 14.52
N ALA A 373 -23.87 -13.36 14.41
CA ALA A 373 -22.94 -13.25 13.30
C ALA A 373 -21.52 -13.58 13.80
N MET A 374 -20.76 -14.31 12.99
CA MET A 374 -19.36 -14.61 13.25
C MET A 374 -18.55 -14.29 12.00
N VAL A 375 -17.47 -13.55 12.17
CA VAL A 375 -16.53 -13.23 11.12
C VAL A 375 -15.13 -13.66 11.57
N SER A 376 -14.47 -14.45 10.73
CA SER A 376 -13.09 -14.88 10.92
C SER A 376 -12.28 -14.54 9.69
N ASN A 377 -11.14 -13.90 9.89
CA ASN A 377 -10.17 -13.61 8.84
C ASN A 377 -8.80 -14.15 9.27
N ALA A 378 -8.10 -14.77 8.35
CA ALA A 378 -6.72 -15.17 8.51
C ALA A 378 -5.93 -14.75 7.28
N SER A 379 -4.72 -14.23 7.49
CA SER A 379 -3.79 -13.95 6.40
C SER A 379 -2.35 -14.27 6.78
N TYR A 380 -1.61 -14.70 5.79
CA TYR A 380 -0.16 -14.86 5.86
C TYR A 380 0.47 -14.15 4.67
N ARG A 381 1.36 -13.22 4.95
CA ARG A 381 2.13 -12.47 3.95
C ARG A 381 3.61 -12.72 4.15
N LYS A 382 4.30 -13.03 3.06
CA LYS A 382 5.76 -13.08 3.00
C LYS A 382 6.24 -12.08 1.97
N GLN A 383 7.26 -11.32 2.29
CA GLN A 383 7.83 -10.30 1.40
C GLN A 383 9.34 -10.33 1.48
N LYS A 384 9.99 -10.16 0.33
CA LYS A 384 11.43 -9.93 0.22
C LYS A 384 11.66 -8.53 -0.34
N ALA A 385 12.62 -7.81 0.22
CA ALA A 385 13.01 -6.48 -0.23
C ALA A 385 14.53 -6.32 -0.17
N PRO A 386 15.14 -5.45 -1.01
CA PRO A 386 16.53 -5.06 -0.85
C PRO A 386 16.79 -4.48 0.54
N GLY A 387 17.93 -4.80 1.13
CA GLY A 387 18.34 -4.26 2.42
C GLY A 387 18.62 -2.77 2.31
N THR A 388 18.07 -1.99 3.23
CA THR A 388 18.39 -0.56 3.39
C THR A 388 18.58 -0.29 4.87
N LEU A 389 19.61 0.48 5.20
CA LEU A 389 19.80 0.91 6.59
C LEU A 389 18.91 2.10 6.94
N SER A 390 18.83 2.33 8.26
CA SER A 390 18.15 3.48 8.82
C SER A 390 18.58 4.78 8.13
N SER A 391 17.60 5.65 7.92
CA SER A 391 17.82 6.96 7.35
C SER A 391 18.20 7.96 8.45
N ASN A 392 19.23 8.76 8.19
CA ASN A 392 19.50 9.98 8.94
C ASN A 392 18.74 11.12 8.28
N ILE A 393 17.87 11.77 9.02
CA ILE A 393 17.14 12.95 8.55
C ILE A 393 17.89 14.18 9.05
N ASP A 394 18.35 15.02 8.11
CA ASP A 394 18.86 16.34 8.47
C ASP A 394 17.70 17.20 9.00
N ALA A 395 17.77 17.58 10.27
CA ALA A 395 16.72 18.33 10.93
C ALA A 395 16.49 19.74 10.35
N VAL A 396 17.45 20.27 9.59
CA VAL A 396 17.39 21.62 9.01
C VAL A 396 16.88 21.59 7.57
N SER A 397 17.45 20.72 6.74
CA SER A 397 17.08 20.60 5.31
C SER A 397 15.91 19.66 5.08
N GLY A 398 15.63 18.76 6.01
CA GLY A 398 14.68 17.65 5.84
C GLY A 398 15.19 16.57 4.85
N GLU A 399 16.48 16.62 4.48
CA GLU A 399 17.07 15.66 3.58
C GLU A 399 17.24 14.31 4.26
N VAL A 400 16.81 13.25 3.59
CA VAL A 400 16.96 11.87 4.06
C VAL A 400 18.23 11.28 3.44
N LYS A 401 19.24 11.03 4.27
CA LYS A 401 20.49 10.39 3.87
C LYS A 401 20.53 8.94 4.36
N ARG A 402 20.82 8.02 3.45
CA ARG A 402 21.02 6.59 3.76
C ARG A 402 22.44 6.21 3.40
N ASP A 403 23.15 5.57 4.34
CA ASP A 403 24.55 5.21 4.14
C ASP A 403 24.71 4.06 3.13
N PHE A 404 23.78 3.11 3.10
CA PHE A 404 23.83 1.94 2.21
C PHE A 404 22.52 1.81 1.40
N ASP A 405 22.12 2.87 0.70
CA ASP A 405 20.94 2.81 -0.17
C ASP A 405 21.22 1.95 -1.40
N ILE A 406 20.55 0.81 -1.48
CA ILE A 406 20.62 -0.14 -2.59
C ILE A 406 19.28 -0.29 -3.31
N ASN A 407 18.38 0.68 -3.15
CA ASN A 407 17.11 0.67 -3.87
C ASN A 407 17.37 0.68 -5.39
N PRO A 408 16.95 -0.35 -6.15
CA PRO A 408 17.25 -0.45 -7.59
C PRO A 408 16.71 0.72 -8.41
N TYR A 409 15.57 1.31 -8.00
CA TYR A 409 14.98 2.44 -8.71
C TYR A 409 15.82 3.70 -8.52
N SER A 410 16.20 4.00 -7.27
CA SER A 410 17.10 5.10 -6.96
C SER A 410 18.46 4.91 -7.64
N TYR A 411 18.99 3.68 -7.63
CA TYR A 411 20.25 3.36 -8.29
C TYR A 411 20.20 3.63 -9.80
N ALA A 412 19.17 3.16 -10.50
CA ALA A 412 19.02 3.37 -11.94
C ALA A 412 18.90 4.86 -12.32
N LEU A 413 18.25 5.68 -11.48
CA LEU A 413 18.11 7.12 -11.73
C LEU A 413 19.39 7.92 -11.46
N ASN A 414 20.19 7.52 -10.47
CA ASN A 414 21.30 8.34 -9.96
C ASN A 414 22.69 7.81 -10.32
N THR A 415 22.78 6.59 -10.84
CA THR A 415 24.07 5.99 -11.18
C THR A 415 24.47 6.30 -12.61
N SER A 416 25.77 6.58 -12.80
CA SER A 416 26.32 6.84 -14.11
C SER A 416 26.13 5.68 -15.08
N ARG A 417 25.65 5.98 -16.27
CA ARG A 417 25.49 5.03 -17.37
C ARG A 417 26.81 4.66 -18.05
N ALA A 418 27.90 5.32 -17.65
CA ALA A 418 29.27 5.00 -18.09
C ALA A 418 29.88 3.82 -17.32
N LEU A 419 29.32 3.45 -16.15
CA LEU A 419 29.82 2.33 -15.34
C LEU A 419 29.53 0.98 -16.01
N ASP A 420 30.48 0.04 -15.87
CA ASP A 420 30.30 -1.34 -16.32
C ASP A 420 29.52 -2.15 -15.25
N PRO A 421 28.41 -2.79 -15.61
CA PRO A 421 27.63 -3.58 -14.66
C PRO A 421 28.35 -4.81 -14.12
N ASN A 422 29.40 -5.29 -14.80
CA ASN A 422 30.19 -6.45 -14.41
C ASN A 422 31.38 -6.08 -13.53
N GLU A 423 31.71 -4.80 -13.41
CA GLU A 423 32.84 -4.33 -12.65
C GLU A 423 32.48 -3.99 -11.20
N ARG A 424 33.47 -4.12 -10.32
CA ARG A 424 33.38 -3.63 -8.94
C ARG A 424 34.06 -2.28 -8.83
N TYR A 425 33.32 -1.28 -8.40
CA TYR A 425 33.82 0.05 -8.10
C TYR A 425 34.02 0.21 -6.59
N THR A 426 34.31 1.40 -6.10
CA THR A 426 34.36 1.67 -4.66
C THR A 426 33.11 2.46 -4.25
N ARG A 427 32.46 2.01 -3.19
CA ARG A 427 31.40 2.72 -2.48
C ARG A 427 31.56 2.47 -0.99
N ASN A 428 31.40 3.49 -0.17
CA ASN A 428 31.65 3.39 1.27
C ASN A 428 33.05 2.81 1.60
N TYR A 429 34.06 3.25 0.86
CA TYR A 429 35.46 2.78 0.93
C TYR A 429 35.72 1.33 0.52
N ALA A 430 34.71 0.50 0.30
CA ALA A 430 34.82 -0.91 -0.01
C ALA A 430 34.35 -1.24 -1.45
N LYS A 431 34.67 -2.45 -1.91
CA LYS A 431 34.23 -2.93 -3.22
C LYS A 431 32.69 -2.98 -3.27
N PHE A 432 32.14 -2.49 -4.37
CA PHE A 432 30.71 -2.42 -4.60
C PHE A 432 30.33 -2.83 -6.02
N ASN A 433 29.35 -3.72 -6.13
CA ASN A 433 28.58 -3.99 -7.33
C ASN A 433 27.13 -4.15 -6.91
N ILE A 434 26.18 -3.53 -7.61
CA ILE A 434 24.78 -3.53 -7.20
C ILE A 434 24.15 -4.94 -7.20
N PHE A 435 24.56 -5.82 -8.12
CA PHE A 435 24.04 -7.18 -8.18
C PHE A 435 24.55 -8.02 -7.00
N ASP A 436 25.86 -7.94 -6.72
CA ASP A 436 26.45 -8.59 -5.53
C ASP A 436 25.75 -8.10 -4.26
N GLU A 437 25.48 -6.78 -4.18
CA GLU A 437 24.84 -6.20 -2.99
C GLU A 437 23.40 -6.66 -2.84
N LEU A 438 22.60 -6.68 -3.91
CA LEU A 438 21.21 -7.17 -3.86
C LEU A 438 21.12 -8.65 -3.46
N ASP A 439 22.13 -9.46 -3.78
CA ASP A 439 22.20 -10.87 -3.41
C ASP A 439 22.66 -11.07 -1.96
N ASN A 440 23.49 -10.17 -1.43
CA ASN A 440 24.13 -10.29 -0.13
C ASN A 440 23.55 -9.36 0.95
N ASN A 441 22.62 -8.45 0.61
CA ASN A 441 22.00 -7.52 1.55
C ASN A 441 20.51 -7.39 1.24
N TYR A 442 19.69 -8.10 2.01
CA TYR A 442 18.25 -8.17 1.78
C TYR A 442 17.46 -8.33 3.08
N ILE A 443 16.18 -8.04 3.01
CA ILE A 443 15.24 -8.15 4.12
C ILE A 443 14.16 -9.15 3.76
N ASP A 444 13.96 -10.13 4.65
CA ASP A 444 12.84 -11.05 4.64
C ASP A 444 11.82 -10.63 5.70
N LEU A 445 10.58 -10.42 5.26
CA LEU A 445 9.47 -10.00 6.10
C LEU A 445 8.38 -11.06 6.09
N SER A 446 7.82 -11.35 7.25
CA SER A 446 6.62 -12.18 7.35
C SER A 446 5.60 -11.53 8.28
N VAL A 447 4.32 -11.64 7.91
CA VAL A 447 3.20 -11.14 8.71
C VAL A 447 2.11 -12.21 8.74
N SER A 448 1.75 -12.63 9.93
CA SER A 448 0.60 -13.49 10.20
C SER A 448 -0.46 -12.69 10.92
N ASP A 449 -1.68 -12.67 10.41
CA ASP A 449 -2.81 -11.98 11.01
C ASP A 449 -4.00 -12.94 11.16
N PHE A 450 -4.57 -12.99 12.33
CA PHE A 450 -5.78 -13.76 12.64
C PHE A 450 -6.75 -12.91 13.42
N ARG A 451 -8.00 -12.87 12.97
CA ARG A 451 -9.10 -12.15 13.60
C ARG A 451 -10.33 -13.01 13.68
N LEU A 452 -10.96 -12.97 14.80
CA LEU A 452 -12.25 -13.60 15.05
C LEU A 452 -13.13 -12.64 15.82
N HIS A 453 -14.30 -12.32 15.30
CA HIS A 453 -15.30 -11.63 16.10
C HIS A 453 -16.67 -12.28 15.96
N SER A 454 -17.49 -12.11 17.00
CA SER A 454 -18.86 -12.57 17.05
C SER A 454 -19.75 -11.44 17.53
N GLU A 455 -20.86 -11.21 16.85
CA GLU A 455 -21.89 -10.23 17.21
C GLU A 455 -23.21 -10.94 17.48
N LEU A 456 -23.72 -10.77 18.68
CA LEU A 456 -25.06 -11.17 19.07
C LEU A 456 -26.00 -9.98 18.88
N THR A 457 -27.07 -10.15 18.11
CA THR A 457 -28.10 -9.13 17.90
C THR A 457 -29.42 -9.62 18.43
N TYR A 458 -30.03 -8.85 19.38
CA TYR A 458 -31.33 -9.15 19.96
C TYR A 458 -32.31 -8.01 19.72
N LYS A 459 -33.47 -8.33 19.10
CA LYS A 459 -34.58 -7.42 18.78
C LYS A 459 -35.82 -7.81 19.60
N PRO A 460 -35.95 -7.35 20.85
CA PRO A 460 -37.11 -7.70 21.69
C PRO A 460 -38.42 -7.25 21.08
N PHE A 461 -38.41 -6.06 20.45
CA PHE A 461 -39.52 -5.51 19.66
C PHE A 461 -38.98 -4.69 18.49
N THR A 462 -39.86 -4.27 17.56
CA THR A 462 -39.51 -3.71 16.23
C THR A 462 -38.60 -2.48 16.30
N HIS A 463 -38.70 -1.67 17.35
CA HIS A 463 -38.02 -0.39 17.46
C HIS A 463 -36.74 -0.43 18.29
N LEU A 464 -36.42 -1.58 18.94
CA LEU A 464 -35.21 -1.72 19.77
C LEU A 464 -34.34 -2.84 19.26
N GLU A 465 -33.08 -2.50 19.01
CA GLU A 465 -32.01 -3.43 18.66
C GLU A 465 -30.90 -3.34 19.73
N LEU A 466 -30.60 -4.46 20.36
CA LEU A 466 -29.49 -4.62 21.29
C LEU A 466 -28.42 -5.48 20.65
N LYS A 467 -27.15 -5.07 20.77
CA LYS A 467 -25.99 -5.77 20.22
C LYS A 467 -24.92 -5.98 21.27
N ALA A 468 -24.32 -7.16 21.24
CA ALA A 468 -23.08 -7.45 21.96
C ALA A 468 -22.06 -8.03 20.99
N LEU A 469 -20.89 -7.43 20.91
CA LEU A 469 -19.77 -7.86 20.05
C LEU A 469 -18.59 -8.22 20.94
N GLY A 470 -17.98 -9.35 20.66
CA GLY A 470 -16.70 -9.77 21.21
C GLY A 470 -15.73 -10.08 20.07
N ALA A 471 -14.49 -9.58 20.13
CA ALA A 471 -13.48 -9.83 19.13
C ALA A 471 -12.14 -10.19 19.76
N VAL A 472 -11.40 -11.05 19.08
CA VAL A 472 -9.99 -11.37 19.35
C VAL A 472 -9.20 -11.19 18.08
N LYS A 473 -8.05 -10.56 18.19
CA LYS A 473 -7.11 -10.36 17.08
C LYS A 473 -5.71 -10.74 17.54
N HIS A 474 -4.98 -11.41 16.68
CA HIS A 474 -3.57 -11.73 16.90
C HIS A 474 -2.79 -11.48 15.61
N THR A 475 -1.75 -10.67 15.71
CA THR A 475 -0.87 -10.39 14.59
C THR A 475 0.58 -10.60 15.05
N ALA A 476 1.34 -11.35 14.26
CA ALA A 476 2.76 -11.55 14.48
C ALA A 476 3.52 -11.13 13.22
N THR A 477 4.61 -10.38 13.43
CA THR A 477 5.50 -9.93 12.35
C THR A 477 6.93 -10.34 12.67
N SER A 478 7.67 -10.73 11.65
CA SER A 478 9.10 -10.97 11.73
C SER A 478 9.78 -10.21 10.60
N SER A 479 10.82 -9.46 10.91
CA SER A 479 11.72 -8.80 9.97
C SER A 479 13.13 -9.34 10.18
N GLU A 480 13.69 -9.93 9.16
CA GLU A 480 15.04 -10.48 9.17
C GLU A 480 15.89 -9.76 8.14
N HIS A 481 16.90 -8.99 8.58
CA HIS A 481 17.84 -8.31 7.73
C HIS A 481 19.15 -9.13 7.65
N HIS A 482 19.45 -9.59 6.45
CA HIS A 482 20.61 -10.39 6.13
C HIS A 482 21.64 -9.52 5.41
N ILE A 483 22.74 -9.23 6.09
CA ILE A 483 23.92 -8.53 5.55
C ILE A 483 25.04 -9.54 5.55
N LEU A 484 25.24 -10.21 4.41
CA LEU A 484 26.21 -11.30 4.32
C LEU A 484 27.65 -10.76 4.20
N ASP A 485 28.62 -11.64 4.39
CA ASP A 485 30.05 -11.34 4.42
C ASP A 485 30.56 -10.58 3.19
N ASN A 486 30.05 -10.91 2.00
CA ASN A 486 30.45 -10.31 0.73
C ASN A 486 29.66 -9.03 0.36
N SER A 487 28.81 -8.53 1.24
CA SER A 487 28.11 -7.25 1.00
C SER A 487 29.08 -6.08 1.13
N ASN A 488 28.83 -5.01 0.38
CA ASN A 488 29.57 -3.75 0.52
C ASN A 488 29.50 -3.22 1.95
N GLN A 489 28.32 -3.37 2.59
CA GLN A 489 28.12 -2.94 3.96
C GLN A 489 29.06 -3.68 4.92
N ALA A 490 29.13 -5.02 4.90
CA ALA A 490 30.01 -5.77 5.76
C ALA A 490 31.49 -5.46 5.46
N MET A 491 31.84 -5.32 4.19
CA MET A 491 33.21 -4.96 3.77
C MET A 491 33.60 -3.54 4.21
N ALA A 492 32.68 -2.57 4.21
CA ALA A 492 32.94 -1.20 4.65
C ALA A 492 33.38 -1.14 6.12
N TYR A 493 32.82 -2.01 6.99
CA TYR A 493 33.22 -2.09 8.40
C TYR A 493 34.64 -2.63 8.63
N ARG A 494 35.31 -3.18 7.61
CA ARG A 494 36.68 -3.75 7.69
C ARG A 494 37.67 -3.04 6.82
N GLU A 495 37.24 -2.12 5.95
CA GLU A 495 38.14 -1.54 4.97
C GLU A 495 39.11 -0.55 5.63
N MET A 496 40.40 -0.93 5.61
CA MET A 496 41.52 -0.19 6.23
C MET A 496 42.77 -0.15 5.34
N GLY A 497 42.64 -0.41 4.04
CA GLY A 497 43.74 -0.62 3.11
C GLY A 497 44.77 0.50 3.06
N THR A 498 44.34 1.76 3.21
CA THR A 498 45.26 2.91 3.19
C THR A 498 45.09 3.79 4.44
N SER A 499 46.09 4.67 4.69
CA SER A 499 46.02 5.63 5.81
C SER A 499 44.85 6.61 5.65
N THR A 500 44.53 6.99 4.41
CA THR A 500 43.40 7.88 4.10
C THR A 500 42.07 7.19 4.41
N ILE A 501 41.91 5.93 4.02
CA ILE A 501 40.71 5.15 4.31
C ILE A 501 40.58 4.97 5.82
N ARG A 502 41.63 4.53 6.51
CA ARG A 502 41.61 4.35 7.99
C ARG A 502 41.18 5.63 8.72
N LYS A 503 41.64 6.79 8.26
CA LYS A 503 41.31 8.07 8.89
C LYS A 503 39.87 8.51 8.63
N ASN A 504 39.35 8.24 7.45
CA ASN A 504 38.09 8.82 6.96
C ASN A 504 36.92 7.85 6.97
N ASN A 505 37.16 6.53 7.13
CA ASN A 505 36.09 5.55 7.15
C ASN A 505 35.32 5.61 8.48
N PRO A 506 34.06 6.09 8.50
CA PRO A 506 33.28 6.27 9.73
C PRO A 506 32.78 4.95 10.32
N PHE A 507 32.91 3.82 9.60
CA PHE A 507 32.46 2.50 10.05
C PHE A 507 33.50 1.78 10.89
N LEU A 508 34.72 2.32 11.01
CA LEU A 508 35.74 1.82 11.90
C LEU A 508 35.57 2.41 13.31
N TYR A 509 35.93 1.62 14.30
CA TYR A 509 35.96 2.09 15.69
C TYR A 509 37.31 2.73 16.00
N THR A 510 37.29 3.90 16.59
CA THR A 510 38.47 4.57 17.16
C THR A 510 38.16 4.84 18.64
N ASP A 511 39.11 4.50 19.51
CA ASP A 511 38.95 4.74 20.94
C ASP A 511 38.87 6.25 21.22
N PRO A 512 37.76 6.75 21.77
CA PRO A 512 37.59 8.18 22.03
C PRO A 512 38.49 8.71 23.16
N ASP A 513 38.98 7.80 24.05
CA ASP A 513 39.81 8.14 25.21
C ASP A 513 41.29 8.13 24.86
N ASP A 514 41.72 7.57 23.72
CA ASP A 514 43.09 7.55 23.25
C ASP A 514 43.25 8.24 21.89
N ILE A 515 43.75 9.46 21.90
CA ILE A 515 43.94 10.28 20.68
C ILE A 515 44.99 9.68 19.71
N TYR A 516 45.79 8.71 20.17
CA TYR A 516 46.78 7.99 19.37
C TYR A 516 46.30 6.61 18.90
N ALA A 517 45.11 6.19 19.33
CA ALA A 517 44.55 4.92 18.92
C ALA A 517 44.38 4.86 17.39
N LEU A 518 44.80 3.77 16.79
CA LEU A 518 44.51 3.51 15.38
C LEU A 518 43.11 2.92 15.26
N PRO A 519 42.36 3.35 14.23
CA PRO A 519 41.07 2.73 13.95
C PRO A 519 41.15 1.22 13.75
N ILE A 520 40.22 0.50 14.33
CA ILE A 520 40.12 -0.96 14.22
C ILE A 520 38.76 -1.36 13.65
N THR A 521 38.69 -2.55 13.06
CA THR A 521 37.41 -3.11 12.65
C THR A 521 36.66 -3.72 13.82
N VAL A 522 35.34 -3.50 13.86
CA VAL A 522 34.44 -4.19 14.79
C VAL A 522 33.85 -5.46 14.18
N LEU A 523 34.09 -5.69 12.88
CA LEU A 523 33.59 -6.84 12.12
C LEU A 523 34.72 -7.46 11.30
N PRO A 524 35.64 -8.22 11.91
CA PRO A 524 36.83 -8.76 11.21
C PRO A 524 36.47 -9.77 10.12
N GLU A 525 35.39 -10.53 10.29
CA GLU A 525 34.88 -11.53 9.34
C GLU A 525 33.38 -11.74 9.54
N GLY A 526 32.72 -12.36 8.58
CA GLY A 526 31.27 -12.64 8.61
C GLY A 526 30.41 -11.42 8.24
N GLY A 527 29.14 -11.53 8.46
CA GLY A 527 28.12 -10.50 8.18
C GLY A 527 27.40 -10.03 9.42
N ILE A 528 26.32 -9.31 9.21
CA ILE A 528 25.41 -8.83 10.26
C ILE A 528 24.04 -9.46 10.02
N TYR A 529 23.44 -9.98 11.07
CA TYR A 529 22.09 -10.48 11.04
C TYR A 529 21.28 -9.77 12.11
N GLU A 530 20.23 -9.11 11.67
CA GLU A 530 19.30 -8.42 12.55
C GLU A 530 17.91 -9.06 12.43
N ARG A 531 17.31 -9.39 13.55
CA ARG A 531 15.95 -9.91 13.58
C ARG A 531 15.12 -9.13 14.58
N GLN A 532 13.96 -8.70 14.13
CA GLN A 532 12.95 -8.05 14.93
C GLN A 532 11.63 -8.81 14.81
N ASP A 533 11.18 -9.36 15.92
CA ASP A 533 9.88 -10.02 16.02
C ASP A 533 8.95 -9.14 16.82
N ASN A 534 7.75 -8.87 16.28
CA ASN A 534 6.72 -8.15 17.01
C ASN A 534 5.44 -8.99 17.02
N ALA A 535 4.79 -9.05 18.16
CA ALA A 535 3.50 -9.70 18.29
C ALA A 535 2.50 -8.78 18.99
N MET A 536 1.28 -8.80 18.52
CA MET A 536 0.18 -8.05 19.09
C MET A 536 -1.01 -8.98 19.30
N THR A 537 -1.52 -9.00 20.52
CA THR A 537 -2.77 -9.69 20.84
C THR A 537 -3.75 -8.71 21.44
N GLY A 538 -4.92 -8.61 20.84
CA GLY A 538 -5.96 -7.69 21.29
C GLY A 538 -7.31 -8.38 21.45
N TRP A 539 -8.11 -7.85 22.38
CA TRP A 539 -9.52 -8.19 22.49
C TRP A 539 -10.37 -6.93 22.57
N ASP A 540 -11.55 -7.02 21.98
CA ASP A 540 -12.54 -5.95 22.02
C ASP A 540 -13.86 -6.52 22.51
N PHE A 541 -14.54 -5.77 23.37
CA PHE A 541 -15.91 -6.04 23.78
C PHE A 541 -16.74 -4.78 23.61
N ARG A 542 -17.92 -4.92 23.02
CA ARG A 542 -18.87 -3.82 22.85
C ARG A 542 -20.28 -4.29 23.13
N ALA A 543 -21.02 -3.49 23.90
CA ALA A 543 -22.45 -3.62 24.07
C ALA A 543 -23.13 -2.33 23.63
N SER A 544 -24.20 -2.40 22.84
CA SER A 544 -24.91 -1.22 22.36
C SER A 544 -26.41 -1.47 22.23
N GLY A 545 -27.18 -0.40 22.33
CA GLY A 545 -28.62 -0.37 22.10
C GLY A 545 -29.00 0.75 21.13
N ASN A 546 -29.83 0.46 20.18
CA ASN A 546 -30.38 1.42 19.23
C ASN A 546 -31.90 1.36 19.28
N TYR A 547 -32.52 2.46 19.64
CA TYR A 547 -33.97 2.65 19.57
C TYR A 547 -34.31 3.62 18.43
N SER A 548 -35.13 3.19 17.49
CA SER A 548 -35.57 4.01 16.35
C SER A 548 -37.07 3.89 16.15
N ASN A 549 -37.79 4.99 16.22
CA ASN A 549 -39.23 5.02 16.03
C ASN A 549 -39.67 6.33 15.37
N THR A 550 -40.74 6.24 14.61
CA THR A 550 -41.39 7.42 13.99
C THR A 550 -42.75 7.64 14.68
N PHE A 551 -42.90 8.77 15.35
CA PHE A 551 -44.12 9.17 16.02
C PHE A 551 -44.90 10.15 15.12
N ALA A 552 -46.20 10.03 15.12
CA ALA A 552 -47.14 10.94 14.38
C ALA A 552 -46.76 11.12 12.90
N GLN A 553 -46.12 10.14 12.27
CA GLN A 553 -45.65 10.11 10.89
C GLN A 553 -44.49 11.08 10.54
N ASP A 554 -44.26 12.12 11.35
CA ASP A 554 -43.27 13.19 11.06
C ASP A 554 -42.12 13.29 12.05
N HIS A 555 -42.26 12.71 13.25
CA HIS A 555 -41.26 12.83 14.28
C HIS A 555 -40.39 11.55 14.38
N ILE A 556 -39.20 11.59 13.84
CA ILE A 556 -38.26 10.48 13.89
C ILE A 556 -37.36 10.64 15.13
N VAL A 557 -37.43 9.67 16.04
CA VAL A 557 -36.57 9.61 17.23
C VAL A 557 -35.62 8.44 17.05
N ASN A 558 -34.31 8.72 17.11
CA ASN A 558 -33.26 7.73 17.08
C ASN A 558 -32.33 7.94 18.28
N LEU A 559 -32.28 6.95 19.16
CA LEU A 559 -31.45 6.96 20.36
C LEU A 559 -30.43 5.82 20.27
N TYR A 560 -29.17 6.16 20.37
CA TYR A 560 -28.08 5.20 20.42
C TYR A 560 -27.27 5.35 21.71
N GLY A 561 -26.99 4.25 22.39
CA GLY A 561 -26.12 4.20 23.56
C GLY A 561 -25.28 2.94 23.53
N GLY A 562 -24.06 3.02 23.99
CA GLY A 562 -23.17 1.88 23.99
C GLY A 562 -22.00 2.04 24.94
N MET A 563 -21.35 0.92 25.22
CA MET A 563 -20.09 0.82 25.96
C MET A 563 -19.11 -0.03 25.16
N GLU A 564 -17.84 0.31 25.26
CA GLU A 564 -16.73 -0.42 24.64
C GLU A 564 -15.61 -0.59 25.65
N ALA A 565 -15.02 -1.78 25.65
CA ALA A 565 -13.79 -2.08 26.36
C ALA A 565 -12.86 -2.82 25.41
N ASN A 566 -11.61 -2.39 25.34
CA ASN A 566 -10.58 -3.04 24.54
C ASN A 566 -9.26 -3.08 25.28
N SER A 567 -8.46 -4.08 24.97
CA SER A 567 -7.07 -4.16 25.41
C SER A 567 -6.21 -4.69 24.29
N VAL A 568 -4.99 -4.19 24.23
CA VAL A 568 -3.99 -4.62 23.26
C VAL A 568 -2.66 -4.78 23.99
N ASP A 569 -2.13 -6.00 23.92
CA ASP A 569 -0.80 -6.34 24.41
C ASP A 569 0.15 -6.44 23.23
N ARG A 570 1.28 -5.76 23.31
CA ARG A 570 2.35 -5.77 22.32
C ARG A 570 3.63 -6.29 22.93
N HIS A 571 4.30 -7.17 22.18
CA HIS A 571 5.61 -7.73 22.52
C HIS A 571 6.54 -7.53 21.33
N SER A 572 7.76 -7.08 21.63
CA SER A 572 8.84 -6.89 20.64
C SER A 572 10.13 -7.49 21.16
#